data_796b38645d367bac617d750eba7461cf
#
_entry.id   796b38645d367bac617d750eba7461cf
#
_cell.length_a   1.000
_cell.length_b   1.000
_cell.length_c   1.000
_cell.angle_alpha   90.00
_cell.angle_beta   90.00
_cell.angle_gamma   90.00
#
_symmetry.space_group_name_H-M   'P 1'
#
loop_
_entity.id
_entity.type
_entity.pdbx_description
1 polymer ?
#
loop_
_entity_poly.entity_id
_entity_poly.type
_entity_poly.pdbx_seq_one_letter_code
_entity_poly.pdbx_strand_id
1 'polypeptide(L)'
;MYAKIMVPVDGSAASYAGLREAIRIAKQLGSHLRLLYVVDELVLVSAYGAALTGETVELMRTDGRAILDQAQVFAKRQGADCDCELIERVGARVSDCILEHAKKWGASLIVMGTHGRRGLTRLAIGSDAEAVVRSASVPVLLVHANVHPDLNLASQESARHNYPQSDREQLSHL
;
A
#
# COMPACT_ATOMS: atom_id res chain seq x y z
N MET A 1 -14.97 -1.64 19.70
CA MET A 1 -14.41 -0.46 19.04
C MET A 1 -13.54 -1.03 17.93
N TYR A 2 -12.73 -0.43 17.14
CA TYR A 2 -12.11 -0.94 15.89
C TYR A 2 -11.34 -2.28 16.03
N ALA A 3 -12.06 -3.41 16.13
CA ALA A 3 -11.44 -4.72 16.34
C ALA A 3 -10.68 -5.23 15.09
N LYS A 4 -11.12 -4.85 13.90
CA LYS A 4 -10.55 -5.26 12.60
C LYS A 4 -10.27 -4.03 11.76
N ILE A 5 -9.01 -3.78 11.43
CA ILE A 5 -8.56 -2.62 10.65
C ILE A 5 -8.00 -3.10 9.32
N MET A 6 -8.59 -2.66 8.21
CA MET A 6 -8.08 -2.91 6.86
C MET A 6 -7.08 -1.83 6.48
N VAL A 7 -5.93 -2.24 5.94
CA VAL A 7 -4.85 -1.33 5.55
C VAL A 7 -4.41 -1.66 4.12
N PRO A 8 -4.93 -0.95 3.11
CA PRO A 8 -4.43 -1.05 1.75
C PRO A 8 -2.98 -0.55 1.68
N VAL A 9 -2.10 -1.34 1.10
CA VAL A 9 -0.68 -1.02 0.89
C VAL A 9 -0.29 -1.18 -0.57
N ASP A 10 0.50 -0.26 -1.11
CA ASP A 10 0.97 -0.26 -2.49
C ASP A 10 2.47 0.02 -2.62
N GLY A 11 3.17 0.10 -1.49
CA GLY A 11 4.60 0.42 -1.42
C GLY A 11 4.91 1.92 -1.47
N SER A 12 3.92 2.80 -1.60
CA SER A 12 4.13 4.25 -1.56
C SER A 12 4.41 4.77 -0.15
N ALA A 13 5.07 5.94 -0.06
CA ALA A 13 5.31 6.60 1.22
C ALA A 13 4.01 6.91 1.99
N ALA A 14 2.93 7.24 1.27
CA ALA A 14 1.62 7.50 1.88
C ALA A 14 0.98 6.21 2.42
N SER A 15 1.07 5.08 1.70
CA SER A 15 0.55 3.80 2.21
C SER A 15 1.32 3.34 3.45
N TYR A 16 2.64 3.53 3.49
CA TYR A 16 3.43 3.26 4.70
C TYR A 16 3.11 4.21 5.86
N ALA A 17 2.76 5.47 5.59
CA ALA A 17 2.27 6.38 6.63
C ALA A 17 0.93 5.88 7.19
N GLY A 18 0.01 5.42 6.33
CA GLY A 18 -1.23 4.76 6.73
C GLY A 18 -0.99 3.52 7.59
N LEU A 19 -0.05 2.66 7.17
CA LEU A 19 0.32 1.46 7.93
C LEU A 19 0.86 1.81 9.33
N ARG A 20 1.75 2.80 9.44
CA ARG A 20 2.26 3.24 10.77
C ARG A 20 1.15 3.70 11.69
N GLU A 21 0.21 4.49 11.16
CA GLU A 21 -0.91 4.96 11.96
C GLU A 21 -1.85 3.81 12.35
N ALA A 22 -2.13 2.88 11.45
CA ALA A 22 -2.91 1.68 11.74
C ALA A 22 -2.26 0.82 12.84
N ILE A 23 -0.93 0.64 12.81
CA ILE A 23 -0.17 -0.07 13.84
C ILE A 23 -0.33 0.64 15.20
N ARG A 24 -0.21 1.99 15.23
CA ARG A 24 -0.38 2.77 16.46
C ARG A 24 -1.77 2.56 17.07
N ILE A 25 -2.81 2.62 16.23
CA ILE A 25 -4.19 2.39 16.66
C ILE A 25 -4.38 0.94 17.14
N ALA A 26 -3.88 -0.04 16.38
CA ALA A 26 -4.01 -1.45 16.70
C ALA A 26 -3.38 -1.80 18.05
N LYS A 27 -2.20 -1.26 18.35
CA LYS A 27 -1.52 -1.46 19.63
C LYS A 27 -2.29 -0.90 20.83
N GLN A 28 -2.96 0.23 20.63
CA GLN A 28 -3.76 0.85 21.71
C GLN A 28 -5.08 0.14 21.95
N LEU A 29 -5.68 -0.43 20.90
CA LEU A 29 -7.03 -1.00 20.96
C LEU A 29 -7.06 -2.53 20.97
N GLY A 30 -5.92 -3.20 20.78
CA GLY A 30 -5.85 -4.66 20.61
C GLY A 30 -6.48 -5.12 19.29
N SER A 31 -6.38 -4.32 18.24
CA SER A 31 -6.99 -4.60 16.94
C SER A 31 -6.15 -5.55 16.11
N HIS A 32 -6.80 -6.38 15.29
CA HIS A 32 -6.14 -7.16 14.24
C HIS A 32 -6.07 -6.35 12.93
N LEU A 33 -4.90 -6.32 12.29
CA LEU A 33 -4.70 -5.66 11.01
C LEU A 33 -4.82 -6.65 9.85
N ARG A 34 -5.47 -6.26 8.76
CA ARG A 34 -5.34 -6.92 7.46
C ARG A 34 -4.67 -5.98 6.48
N LEU A 35 -3.48 -6.38 6.01
CA LEU A 35 -2.73 -5.68 4.98
C LEU A 35 -3.23 -6.18 3.62
N LEU A 36 -3.71 -5.27 2.77
CA LEU A 36 -4.30 -5.60 1.49
C LEU A 36 -3.49 -5.00 0.36
N TYR A 37 -3.05 -5.83 -0.59
CA TYR A 37 -2.51 -5.37 -1.86
C TYR A 37 -3.45 -5.77 -3.00
N VAL A 38 -3.77 -4.82 -3.88
CA VAL A 38 -4.57 -5.06 -5.09
C VAL A 38 -3.67 -4.96 -6.30
N VAL A 39 -3.62 -6.02 -7.11
CA VAL A 39 -2.94 -6.03 -8.40
C VAL A 39 -3.74 -5.16 -9.37
N ASP A 40 -3.20 -4.00 -9.75
CA ASP A 40 -3.85 -3.03 -10.63
C ASP A 40 -3.39 -3.24 -12.08
N GLU A 41 -4.08 -4.10 -12.80
CA GLU A 41 -3.78 -4.42 -14.19
C GLU A 41 -4.01 -3.23 -15.15
N LEU A 42 -4.87 -2.26 -14.78
CA LEU A 42 -5.13 -1.07 -15.60
C LEU A 42 -3.90 -0.16 -15.71
N VAL A 43 -3.00 -0.20 -14.72
CA VAL A 43 -1.74 0.59 -14.77
C VAL A 43 -0.88 0.17 -15.94
N LEU A 44 -0.79 -1.12 -16.24
CA LEU A 44 0.07 -1.63 -17.31
C LEU A 44 -0.49 -1.35 -18.70
N VAL A 45 -1.79 -1.54 -18.89
CA VAL A 45 -2.44 -1.24 -20.17
C VAL A 45 -2.26 0.24 -20.54
N SER A 46 -2.35 1.13 -19.54
CA SER A 46 -2.16 2.57 -19.75
C SER A 46 -0.70 3.00 -19.92
N ALA A 47 0.24 2.33 -19.26
CA ALA A 47 1.65 2.73 -19.27
C ALA A 47 2.45 2.17 -20.45
N TYR A 48 2.10 0.99 -20.95
CA TYR A 48 2.88 0.28 -21.95
C TYR A 48 2.16 0.01 -23.28
N GLY A 49 0.85 0.31 -23.38
CA GLY A 49 0.07 0.12 -24.62
C GLY A 49 0.06 -1.33 -25.14
N ALA A 50 0.56 -2.27 -24.34
CA ALA A 50 0.74 -3.66 -24.72
C ALA A 50 -0.35 -4.53 -24.11
N ALA A 51 -0.70 -5.61 -24.81
CA ALA A 51 -1.51 -6.67 -24.25
C ALA A 51 -0.81 -7.22 -22.98
N LEU A 52 -1.58 -7.39 -21.91
CA LEU A 52 -1.09 -8.05 -20.70
C LEU A 52 -0.62 -9.46 -21.07
N THR A 53 0.69 -9.68 -21.00
CA THR A 53 1.25 -11.04 -21.09
C THR A 53 1.19 -11.70 -19.74
N GLY A 54 1.11 -13.05 -19.71
CA GLY A 54 1.14 -13.79 -18.45
C GLY A 54 2.37 -13.47 -17.60
N GLU A 55 3.53 -13.19 -18.22
CA GLU A 55 4.77 -12.78 -17.55
C GLU A 55 4.62 -11.44 -16.82
N THR A 56 3.94 -10.47 -17.42
CA THR A 56 3.75 -9.15 -16.83
C THR A 56 2.84 -9.22 -15.61
N VAL A 57 1.78 -10.02 -15.67
CA VAL A 57 0.88 -10.25 -14.53
C VAL A 57 1.63 -10.95 -13.39
N GLU A 58 2.48 -11.94 -13.70
CA GLU A 58 3.27 -12.64 -12.69
C GLU A 58 4.31 -11.73 -12.02
N LEU A 59 4.91 -10.80 -12.77
CA LEU A 59 5.80 -9.79 -12.21
C LEU A 59 5.06 -8.90 -11.20
N MET A 60 3.88 -8.40 -11.54
CA MET A 60 3.07 -7.58 -10.62
C MET A 60 2.65 -8.35 -9.37
N ARG A 61 2.33 -9.63 -9.53
CA ARG A 61 2.01 -10.52 -8.42
C ARG A 61 3.21 -10.68 -7.49
N THR A 62 4.39 -10.88 -8.05
CA THR A 62 5.64 -10.99 -7.31
C THR A 62 5.98 -9.71 -6.56
N ASP A 63 5.86 -8.55 -7.21
CA ASP A 63 6.04 -7.25 -6.59
C ASP A 63 5.03 -7.00 -5.46
N GLY A 64 3.77 -7.37 -5.69
CA GLY A 64 2.71 -7.23 -4.69
C GLY A 64 2.97 -8.07 -3.44
N ARG A 65 3.44 -9.32 -3.62
CA ARG A 65 3.85 -10.18 -2.51
C ARG A 65 5.04 -9.60 -1.76
N ALA A 66 6.06 -9.11 -2.45
CA ALA A 66 7.22 -8.49 -1.81
C ALA A 66 6.83 -7.26 -0.97
N ILE A 67 5.91 -6.42 -1.47
CA ILE A 67 5.38 -5.27 -0.72
C ILE A 67 4.62 -5.72 0.52
N LEU A 68 3.74 -6.73 0.40
CA LEU A 68 3.00 -7.27 1.54
C LEU A 68 3.92 -7.89 2.59
N ASP A 69 4.93 -8.65 2.17
CA ASP A 69 5.90 -9.27 3.08
C ASP A 69 6.70 -8.21 3.86
N GLN A 70 7.17 -7.17 3.18
CA GLN A 70 7.84 -6.04 3.82
C GLN A 70 6.93 -5.32 4.82
N ALA A 71 5.69 -5.05 4.43
CA ALA A 71 4.71 -4.40 5.28
C ALA A 71 4.36 -5.26 6.51
N GLN A 72 4.23 -6.59 6.33
CA GLN A 72 3.96 -7.53 7.41
C GLN A 72 5.13 -7.62 8.40
N VAL A 73 6.35 -7.76 7.89
CA VAL A 73 7.56 -7.76 8.72
C VAL A 73 7.65 -6.47 9.53
N PHE A 74 7.38 -5.33 8.89
CA PHE A 74 7.37 -4.03 9.57
C PHE A 74 6.31 -3.99 10.70
N ALA A 75 5.07 -4.40 10.41
CA ALA A 75 3.98 -4.41 11.40
C ALA A 75 4.29 -5.35 12.59
N LYS A 76 4.75 -6.57 12.31
CA LYS A 76 5.11 -7.55 13.35
C LYS A 76 6.27 -7.08 14.23
N ARG A 77 7.30 -6.45 13.65
CA ARG A 77 8.41 -5.86 14.41
C ARG A 77 7.95 -4.76 15.36
N GLN A 78 6.89 -4.04 15.01
CA GLN A 78 6.25 -3.04 15.86
C GLN A 78 5.28 -3.63 16.90
N GLY A 79 5.11 -4.96 16.90
CA GLY A 79 4.23 -5.67 17.84
C GLY A 79 2.75 -5.65 17.45
N ALA A 80 2.41 -5.40 16.19
CA ALA A 80 1.03 -5.48 15.72
C ALA A 80 0.70 -6.90 15.24
N ASP A 81 -0.50 -7.39 15.58
CA ASP A 81 -1.07 -8.62 15.04
C ASP A 81 -1.65 -8.35 13.65
N CYS A 82 -1.17 -9.08 12.62
CA CYS A 82 -1.60 -8.84 11.25
C CYS A 82 -1.52 -10.08 10.35
N ASP A 83 -2.45 -10.12 9.39
CA ASP A 83 -2.42 -10.99 8.22
C ASP A 83 -2.31 -10.18 6.92
N CYS A 84 -2.08 -10.88 5.79
CA CYS A 84 -1.92 -10.28 4.48
C CYS A 84 -2.87 -10.91 3.48
N GLU A 85 -3.42 -10.11 2.56
CA GLU A 85 -4.25 -10.58 1.46
C GLU A 85 -3.82 -9.88 0.15
N LEU A 86 -3.48 -10.66 -0.87
CA LEU A 86 -3.22 -10.19 -2.22
C LEU A 86 -4.45 -10.45 -3.08
N ILE A 87 -5.00 -9.38 -3.67
CA ILE A 87 -6.20 -9.45 -4.51
C ILE A 87 -5.79 -9.33 -5.97
N GLU A 88 -6.24 -10.29 -6.76
CA GLU A 88 -6.12 -10.29 -8.21
C GLU A 88 -7.51 -10.22 -8.80
N ARG A 89 -7.81 -9.17 -9.52
CA ARG A 89 -9.11 -9.01 -10.16
C ARG A 89 -9.00 -8.21 -11.45
N VAL A 90 -9.20 -8.87 -12.55
CA VAL A 90 -9.16 -8.28 -13.88
C VAL A 90 -10.27 -7.23 -14.03
N GLY A 91 -9.91 -6.03 -14.48
CA GLY A 91 -10.87 -4.99 -14.83
C GLY A 91 -11.61 -4.30 -13.69
N ALA A 92 -11.32 -4.65 -12.43
CA ALA A 92 -11.91 -3.97 -11.28
C ALA A 92 -11.05 -2.78 -10.83
N ARG A 93 -11.69 -1.74 -10.29
CA ARG A 93 -10.97 -0.63 -9.67
C ARG A 93 -10.40 -1.07 -8.32
N VAL A 94 -9.24 -0.53 -7.95
CA VAL A 94 -8.61 -0.78 -6.64
C VAL A 94 -9.55 -0.45 -5.50
N SER A 95 -10.27 0.67 -5.58
CA SER A 95 -11.26 1.10 -4.59
C SER A 95 -12.38 0.07 -4.39
N ASP A 96 -12.89 -0.53 -5.48
CA ASP A 96 -13.98 -1.52 -5.40
C ASP A 96 -13.50 -2.80 -4.70
N CYS A 97 -12.28 -3.24 -4.99
CA CYS A 97 -11.66 -4.38 -4.32
C CYS A 97 -11.49 -4.12 -2.83
N ILE A 98 -10.99 -2.94 -2.44
CA ILE A 98 -10.85 -2.55 -1.03
C ILE A 98 -12.19 -2.61 -0.30
N LEU A 99 -13.24 -2.00 -0.86
CA LEU A 99 -14.57 -1.94 -0.26
C LEU A 99 -15.21 -3.32 -0.11
N GLU A 100 -15.14 -4.15 -1.16
CA GLU A 100 -15.67 -5.51 -1.14
C GLU A 100 -14.99 -6.36 -0.07
N HIS A 101 -13.64 -6.33 -0.04
CA HIS A 101 -12.88 -7.12 0.92
C HIS A 101 -13.02 -6.60 2.36
N ALA A 102 -13.13 -5.29 2.56
CA ALA A 102 -13.43 -4.71 3.86
C ALA A 102 -14.79 -5.21 4.40
N LYS A 103 -15.82 -5.19 3.56
CA LYS A 103 -17.15 -5.71 3.91
C LYS A 103 -17.13 -7.20 4.18
N LYS A 104 -16.52 -8.00 3.30
CA LYS A 104 -16.43 -9.48 3.41
C LYS A 104 -15.70 -9.92 4.66
N TRP A 105 -14.61 -9.25 4.99
CA TRP A 105 -13.81 -9.55 6.19
C TRP A 105 -14.44 -9.00 7.48
N GLY A 106 -15.39 -8.06 7.37
CA GLY A 106 -16.01 -7.39 8.51
C GLY A 106 -15.06 -6.37 9.14
N ALA A 107 -14.33 -5.61 8.33
CA ALA A 107 -13.54 -4.49 8.82
C ALA A 107 -14.42 -3.49 9.57
N SER A 108 -13.89 -2.90 10.63
CA SER A 108 -14.54 -1.86 11.42
C SER A 108 -13.91 -0.47 11.22
N LEU A 109 -12.76 -0.43 10.53
CA LEU A 109 -12.05 0.76 10.12
C LEU A 109 -11.21 0.44 8.88
N ILE A 110 -11.11 1.39 7.96
CA ILE A 110 -10.13 1.39 6.87
C ILE A 110 -9.12 2.50 7.17
N VAL A 111 -7.81 2.20 7.13
CA VAL A 111 -6.73 3.19 7.26
C VAL A 111 -5.89 3.13 6.00
N MET A 112 -5.78 4.24 5.28
CA MET A 112 -5.05 4.27 4.01
C MET A 112 -4.32 5.60 3.79
N GLY A 113 -3.32 5.58 2.91
CA GLY A 113 -2.66 6.80 2.46
C GLY A 113 -3.59 7.69 1.62
N THR A 114 -3.36 9.00 1.66
CA THR A 114 -4.12 9.95 0.80
C THR A 114 -3.81 9.80 -0.67
N HIS A 115 -2.64 9.22 -1.03
CA HIS A 115 -2.19 9.00 -2.41
C HIS A 115 -1.56 7.61 -2.50
N GLY A 116 -1.65 6.99 -3.69
CA GLY A 116 -0.91 5.80 -4.02
C GLY A 116 0.31 6.12 -4.91
N ARG A 117 0.78 5.14 -5.65
CA ARG A 117 1.93 5.22 -6.57
C ARG A 117 1.82 6.34 -7.64
N ARG A 118 0.61 6.78 -7.97
CA ARG A 118 0.32 7.78 -9.02
C ARG A 118 0.25 9.22 -8.51
N GLY A 119 0.32 9.44 -7.21
CA GLY A 119 0.12 10.76 -6.60
C GLY A 119 1.29 11.71 -6.83
N LEU A 120 1.14 12.65 -7.76
CA LEU A 120 2.15 13.66 -8.11
C LEU A 120 1.96 15.01 -7.40
N THR A 121 0.82 15.27 -6.78
CA THR A 121 0.52 16.58 -6.16
C THR A 121 0.20 16.44 -4.68
N ARG A 122 0.89 17.22 -3.86
CA ARG A 122 0.80 17.21 -2.38
C ARG A 122 -0.56 17.63 -1.81
N LEU A 123 -1.48 18.11 -2.64
CA LEU A 123 -2.74 18.75 -2.21
C LEU A 123 -4.02 17.99 -2.66
N ALA A 124 -3.92 16.99 -3.54
CA ALA A 124 -5.10 16.26 -4.02
C ALA A 124 -5.20 14.88 -3.38
N ILE A 125 -6.38 14.45 -3.00
CA ILE A 125 -6.66 13.08 -2.60
C ILE A 125 -6.66 12.21 -3.86
N GLY A 126 -6.02 11.03 -3.82
CA GLY A 126 -5.99 10.10 -4.93
C GLY A 126 -7.38 9.52 -5.24
N SER A 127 -7.63 9.17 -6.51
CA SER A 127 -8.93 8.70 -6.99
C SER A 127 -9.47 7.49 -6.22
N ASP A 128 -8.60 6.54 -5.84
CA ASP A 128 -9.01 5.37 -5.06
C ASP A 128 -9.35 5.75 -3.62
N ALA A 129 -8.55 6.64 -2.98
CA ALA A 129 -8.83 7.12 -1.64
C ALA A 129 -10.16 7.91 -1.59
N GLU A 130 -10.41 8.78 -2.57
CA GLU A 130 -11.67 9.50 -2.71
C GLU A 130 -12.86 8.53 -2.89
N ALA A 131 -12.74 7.55 -3.77
CA ALA A 131 -13.78 6.57 -4.02
C ALA A 131 -14.07 5.71 -2.79
N VAL A 132 -13.04 5.28 -2.05
CA VAL A 132 -13.20 4.54 -0.79
C VAL A 132 -13.92 5.39 0.25
N VAL A 133 -13.51 6.64 0.48
CA VAL A 133 -14.17 7.54 1.44
C VAL A 133 -15.63 7.75 1.10
N ARG A 134 -15.95 7.92 -0.18
CA ARG A 134 -17.32 8.17 -0.65
C ARG A 134 -18.25 6.96 -0.47
N SER A 135 -17.71 5.74 -0.56
CA SER A 135 -18.53 4.51 -0.67
C SER A 135 -18.37 3.54 0.49
N ALA A 136 -17.47 3.81 1.44
CA ALA A 136 -17.25 2.93 2.57
C ALA A 136 -18.44 2.90 3.51
N SER A 137 -18.79 1.70 3.98
CA SER A 137 -19.80 1.48 5.02
C SER A 137 -19.24 1.55 6.45
N VAL A 138 -17.94 1.77 6.58
CA VAL A 138 -17.21 1.90 7.85
C VAL A 138 -16.37 3.18 7.83
N PRO A 139 -15.95 3.71 8.99
CA PRO A 139 -15.03 4.86 9.03
C PRO A 139 -13.77 4.63 8.21
N VAL A 140 -13.28 5.70 7.58
CA VAL A 140 -12.04 5.72 6.80
C VAL A 140 -11.12 6.80 7.37
N LEU A 141 -9.90 6.41 7.71
CA LEU A 141 -8.85 7.32 8.12
C LEU A 141 -7.85 7.49 6.98
N LEU A 142 -7.75 8.73 6.47
CA LEU A 142 -6.75 9.09 5.48
C LEU A 142 -5.51 9.67 6.15
N VAL A 143 -4.33 9.18 5.75
CA VAL A 143 -3.05 9.58 6.31
C VAL A 143 -2.14 10.15 5.23
N HIS A 144 -1.61 11.35 5.47
CA HIS A 144 -0.64 11.98 4.58
C HIS A 144 0.77 11.41 4.79
N ALA A 145 1.58 11.35 3.74
CA ALA A 145 2.96 10.87 3.81
C ALA A 145 3.84 11.64 4.81
N ASN A 146 3.54 12.92 5.04
CA ASN A 146 4.35 13.82 5.88
C ASN A 146 3.97 13.80 7.37
N VAL A 147 3.04 12.95 7.81
CA VAL A 147 2.60 12.91 9.23
C VAL A 147 3.70 12.44 10.18
N HIS A 148 4.70 11.72 9.66
CA HIS A 148 5.85 11.23 10.44
C HIS A 148 7.16 11.40 9.64
N PRO A 149 7.71 12.63 9.52
CA PRO A 149 8.93 12.89 8.74
C PRO A 149 10.15 12.13 9.27
N ASP A 150 10.22 11.88 10.58
CA ASP A 150 11.40 11.27 11.22
C ASP A 150 11.61 9.78 10.89
N LEU A 151 10.62 9.10 10.29
CA LEU A 151 10.69 7.68 9.93
C LEU A 151 10.98 7.44 8.43
N ASN A 152 11.10 8.51 7.63
CA ASN A 152 11.46 8.39 6.21
C ASN A 152 12.93 8.00 5.96
N LEU A 153 13.81 8.17 6.95
CA LEU A 153 15.24 7.87 6.81
C LEU A 153 15.52 6.37 6.70
N ALA A 154 14.79 5.52 7.42
CA ALA A 154 14.99 4.07 7.38
C ALA A 154 14.56 3.43 6.05
N SER A 155 13.58 4.01 5.37
CA SER A 155 13.07 3.50 4.07
C SER A 155 14.02 3.85 2.92
N GLN A 156 14.77 4.96 3.03
CA GLN A 156 15.74 5.39 2.01
C GLN A 156 17.05 4.59 2.10
N GLU A 157 17.45 4.15 3.29
CA GLU A 157 18.65 3.31 3.45
C GLU A 157 18.45 1.90 2.90
N SER A 158 17.26 1.31 3.07
CA SER A 158 16.94 -0.01 2.51
C SER A 158 16.88 0.01 0.98
N ALA A 159 16.37 1.09 0.37
CA ALA A 159 16.33 1.25 -1.08
C ALA A 159 17.73 1.47 -1.70
N ARG A 160 18.68 2.07 -0.96
CA ARG A 160 20.05 2.29 -1.42
C ARG A 160 20.93 1.05 -1.35
N HIS A 161 20.56 0.05 -0.53
CA HIS A 161 21.36 -1.16 -0.34
C HIS A 161 21.06 -2.25 -1.39
N ASN A 162 19.96 -2.13 -2.12
CA ASN A 162 19.53 -3.14 -3.11
C ASN A 162 19.96 -2.85 -4.56
N TYR A 163 20.76 -1.80 -4.81
CA TYR A 163 21.35 -1.57 -6.14
C TYR A 163 22.77 -2.13 -6.20
N PRO A 164 23.08 -3.01 -7.17
CA PRO A 164 24.44 -3.53 -7.36
C PRO A 164 25.42 -2.37 -7.60
N GLN A 165 26.59 -2.44 -6.97
CA GLN A 165 27.64 -1.40 -7.06
C GLN A 165 28.24 -1.22 -8.46
N SER A 166 27.93 -2.08 -9.43
CA SER A 166 28.48 -2.08 -10.79
C SER A 166 28.15 -0.83 -11.62
N ASP A 167 27.11 -0.07 -11.27
CA ASP A 167 26.65 1.05 -12.13
C ASP A 167 27.06 2.43 -11.62
N ARG A 168 27.85 2.51 -10.53
CA ARG A 168 28.31 3.79 -9.97
C ARG A 168 29.51 4.41 -10.69
N GLU A 169 30.29 3.64 -11.40
CA GLU A 169 31.49 4.15 -12.08
C GLU A 169 31.25 4.73 -13.46
N GLN A 170 30.09 4.48 -14.08
CA GLN A 170 29.79 4.99 -15.42
C GLN A 170 29.18 6.40 -15.48
N LEU A 171 28.73 6.97 -14.36
CA LEU A 171 28.10 8.30 -14.32
C LEU A 171 29.00 9.44 -13.84
N SER A 172 30.27 9.18 -13.56
CA SER A 172 31.21 10.23 -13.11
C SER A 172 32.03 10.86 -14.25
N HIS A 173 31.74 10.52 -15.52
CA HIS A 173 32.46 11.02 -16.71
C HIS A 173 31.55 11.56 -17.81
N LEU A 174 30.38 12.14 -17.46
CA LEU A 174 29.61 12.96 -18.40
C LEU A 174 29.31 14.34 -17.81
#